data_dbc58ff96ccac6994cb4fb4b18a53f4f
#
_entry.id   dbc58ff96ccac6994cb4fb4b18a53f4f
#
_cell.length_a   1.000
_cell.length_b   1.000
_cell.length_c   1.000
_cell.angle_alpha   90.00
_cell.angle_beta   90.00
_cell.angle_gamma   90.00
#
_symmetry.space_group_name_H-M   'P 1'
#
loop_
_entity.id
_entity.type
_entity.pdbx_description
1 polymer ?
#
loop_
_entity_poly.entity_id
_entity_poly.type
_entity_poly.pdbx_seq_one_letter_code
_entity_poly.pdbx_strand_id
1 'polypeptide(L)' 'MIKKFNKLSTEHWGIKVGDRFKTIKHHHEVSGDLEEGTELVLESIAHFPTLYRLKDSDGKIWTLPVHSVEKI' A
#
# COMPACT_ATOMS: atom_id res chain seq x y z
N MET A 1 0.77 8.79 -28.27
CA MET A 1 0.39 9.68 -27.19
C MET A 1 1.12 9.33 -25.89
N ILE A 2 1.59 10.31 -25.22
CA ILE A 2 2.37 10.08 -24.03
C ILE A 2 1.47 9.98 -22.82
N LYS A 3 1.64 8.90 -22.13
CA LYS A 3 0.94 8.76 -20.89
C LYS A 3 1.51 9.69 -19.86
N LYS A 4 0.66 10.42 -19.22
CA LYS A 4 1.12 11.32 -18.21
C LYS A 4 1.50 10.54 -16.96
N PHE A 5 2.64 10.87 -16.40
CA PHE A 5 3.08 10.25 -15.19
C PHE A 5 2.59 11.04 -13.99
N ASN A 6 1.96 10.37 -13.08
CA ASN A 6 1.55 10.97 -11.83
C ASN A 6 2.39 10.39 -10.73
N LYS A 7 2.64 11.19 -9.72
CA LYS A 7 3.37 10.68 -8.57
C LYS A 7 2.56 9.67 -7.82
N LEU A 8 1.25 9.82 -7.88
CA LEU A 8 0.33 8.88 -7.29
C LEU A 8 -0.55 8.31 -8.37
N SER A 9 -0.89 7.06 -8.22
CA SER A 9 -1.74 6.39 -9.16
C SER A 9 -2.81 5.64 -8.40
N THR A 10 -3.93 5.39 -9.06
CA THR A 10 -4.99 4.59 -8.46
C THR A 10 -4.93 3.15 -8.91
N GLU A 11 -3.97 2.83 -9.79
CA GLU A 11 -3.85 1.48 -10.32
C GLU A 11 -2.40 1.07 -10.45
N HIS A 12 -2.15 -0.22 -10.25
CA HIS A 12 -0.83 -0.78 -10.45
C HIS A 12 -1.00 -2.27 -10.64
N TRP A 13 -0.73 -2.76 -11.87
CA TRP A 13 -0.82 -4.19 -12.19
C TRP A 13 -2.20 -4.77 -11.84
N GLY A 14 -3.25 -4.04 -12.17
CA GLY A 14 -4.60 -4.49 -11.87
C GLY A 14 -5.05 -4.22 -10.45
N ILE A 15 -4.24 -3.56 -9.66
CA ILE A 15 -4.55 -3.21 -8.29
C ILE A 15 -5.08 -1.79 -8.26
N LYS A 16 -6.14 -1.55 -7.50
CA LYS A 16 -6.77 -0.22 -7.44
C LYS A 16 -7.08 0.18 -6.03
N VAL A 17 -7.30 1.46 -5.88
CA VAL A 17 -7.73 2.03 -4.60
C VAL A 17 -9.00 1.32 -4.14
N GLY A 18 -9.03 0.95 -2.88
CA GLY A 18 -10.14 0.21 -2.30
C GLY A 18 -9.88 -1.28 -2.21
N ASP A 19 -8.86 -1.79 -2.91
CA ASP A 19 -8.50 -3.19 -2.82
C ASP A 19 -7.95 -3.49 -1.43
N ARG A 20 -8.17 -4.70 -0.98
CA ARG A 20 -7.69 -5.11 0.34
C ARG A 20 -6.42 -5.91 0.21
N PHE A 21 -5.53 -5.68 1.16
CA PHE A 21 -4.24 -6.32 1.22
C PHE A 21 -4.01 -6.86 2.62
N LYS A 22 -3.07 -7.76 2.74
CA LYS A 22 -2.58 -8.16 4.05
C LYS A 22 -1.07 -8.13 4.04
N THR A 23 -0.48 -7.84 5.18
CA THR A 23 0.96 -7.82 5.31
C THR A 23 1.47 -9.25 5.31
N ILE A 24 2.58 -9.47 4.62
CA ILE A 24 3.23 -10.76 4.60
C ILE A 24 4.55 -10.73 5.36
N LYS A 25 4.85 -9.58 5.97
CA LYS A 25 6.03 -9.38 6.79
C LYS A 25 5.66 -8.43 7.91
N HIS A 26 6.32 -8.62 9.04
CA HIS A 26 6.21 -7.65 10.12
C HIS A 26 6.85 -6.34 9.70
N HIS A 27 6.17 -5.23 9.93
CA HIS A 27 6.68 -3.90 9.58
C HIS A 27 6.83 -3.08 10.85
N HIS A 28 8.03 -2.53 11.03
CA HIS A 28 8.32 -1.73 12.20
C HIS A 28 8.71 -0.32 11.78
N GLU A 29 8.13 0.68 12.42
CA GLU A 29 8.55 2.05 12.20
C GLU A 29 8.36 2.82 13.50
N VAL A 30 8.85 4.05 13.51
CA VAL A 30 8.84 4.86 14.73
C VAL A 30 7.45 5.03 15.28
N SER A 31 6.47 5.19 14.42
CA SER A 31 5.11 5.46 14.86
C SER A 31 4.32 4.20 15.20
N GLY A 32 4.90 3.02 15.04
CA GLY A 32 4.21 1.79 15.43
C GLY A 32 4.64 0.59 14.62
N ASP A 33 4.01 -0.53 14.90
CA ASP A 33 4.29 -1.80 14.26
C ASP A 33 3.07 -2.35 13.57
N LEU A 34 3.29 -3.03 12.44
CA LEU A 34 2.26 -3.82 11.79
C LEU A 34 2.69 -5.27 11.83
N GLU A 35 1.85 -6.11 12.38
CA GLU A 35 2.14 -7.52 12.42
C GLU A 35 1.81 -8.18 11.10
N GLU A 36 2.49 -9.27 10.81
CA GLU A 36 2.20 -10.08 9.65
C GLU A 36 0.74 -10.51 9.68
N GLY A 37 0.08 -10.48 8.51
CA GLY A 37 -1.31 -10.88 8.42
C GLY A 37 -2.32 -9.76 8.70
N THR A 38 -1.84 -8.54 8.91
CA THR A 38 -2.73 -7.41 9.14
C THR A 38 -3.42 -7.02 7.84
N GLU A 39 -4.73 -6.83 7.87
CA GLU A 39 -5.49 -6.43 6.69
C GLU A 39 -5.56 -4.92 6.58
N LEU A 40 -5.37 -4.44 5.37
CA LEU A 40 -5.30 -3.02 5.08
C LEU A 40 -6.04 -2.74 3.78
N VAL A 41 -6.45 -1.49 3.59
CA VAL A 41 -7.13 -1.07 2.38
C VAL A 41 -6.26 -0.07 1.64
N LEU A 42 -6.12 -0.25 0.35
CA LEU A 42 -5.27 0.62 -0.45
C LEU A 42 -5.89 1.99 -0.60
N GLU A 43 -5.14 3.03 -0.26
CA GLU A 43 -5.56 4.42 -0.39
C GLU A 43 -4.97 5.06 -1.63
N SER A 44 -3.72 4.77 -1.92
CA SER A 44 -3.07 5.32 -3.09
C SER A 44 -1.78 4.57 -3.35
N ILE A 45 -1.20 4.81 -4.51
CA ILE A 45 0.05 4.19 -4.92
C ILE A 45 1.02 5.30 -5.28
N ALA A 46 2.19 5.26 -4.65
CA ALA A 46 3.27 6.18 -4.99
C ALA A 46 4.22 5.46 -5.91
N HIS A 47 4.80 6.18 -6.85
CA HIS A 47 5.78 5.62 -7.76
C HIS A 47 7.14 6.26 -7.54
N PHE A 48 8.19 5.56 -7.96
CA PHE A 48 9.56 6.06 -7.93
C PHE A 48 10.09 6.29 -6.52
N PRO A 49 10.21 5.26 -5.70
CA PRO A 49 9.87 3.86 -5.94
C PRO A 49 8.39 3.61 -5.72
N THR A 50 7.92 2.48 -6.21
CA THR A 50 6.53 2.12 -6.03
C THR A 50 6.28 1.67 -4.61
N LEU A 51 5.39 2.37 -3.94
CA LEU A 51 5.01 2.08 -2.57
C LEU A 51 3.50 2.14 -2.47
N TYR A 52 2.94 1.30 -1.64
CA TYR A 52 1.50 1.31 -1.40
C TYR A 52 1.22 2.08 -0.14
N ARG A 53 0.24 2.97 -0.21
CA ARG A 53 -0.24 3.68 0.95
C ARG A 53 -1.54 3.02 1.34
N LEU A 54 -1.53 2.41 2.49
CA LEU A 54 -2.60 1.53 2.94
C LEU A 54 -3.13 2.02 4.27
N LYS A 55 -4.44 1.89 4.44
CA LYS A 55 -5.11 2.36 5.64
C LYS A 55 -5.51 1.17 6.48
N ASP A 56 -5.23 1.21 7.77
CA ASP A 56 -5.66 0.16 8.68
C ASP A 56 -7.04 0.45 9.24
N SER A 57 -7.53 -0.43 10.09
CA SER A 57 -8.88 -0.29 10.62
C SER A 57 -9.04 0.91 11.54
N ASP A 58 -7.94 1.47 12.03
CA ASP A 58 -7.96 2.65 12.87
C ASP A 58 -7.86 3.93 12.05
N GLY A 59 -7.73 3.81 10.74
CA GLY A 59 -7.62 4.97 9.87
C GLY A 59 -6.21 5.48 9.67
N LYS A 60 -5.22 4.79 10.21
CA LYS A 60 -3.84 5.20 10.05
C LYS A 60 -3.32 4.75 8.69
N ILE A 61 -2.55 5.61 8.03
CA ILE A 61 -1.97 5.30 6.73
C ILE A 61 -0.56 4.77 6.91
N TRP A 62 -0.31 3.62 6.28
CA TRP A 62 1.01 3.00 6.28
C TRP A 62 1.53 3.01 4.86
N THR A 63 2.79 3.38 4.69
CA THR A 63 3.44 3.36 3.38
C THR A 63 4.37 2.17 3.36
N LEU A 64 4.07 1.18 2.52
CA LEU A 64 4.79 -0.09 2.53
C LEU A 64 5.28 -0.44 1.14
N PRO A 65 6.44 -1.13 1.06
CA PRO A 65 6.90 -1.64 -0.23
C PRO A 65 5.93 -2.69 -0.76
N VAL A 66 5.87 -2.81 -2.08
CA VAL A 66 4.91 -3.73 -2.67
C VAL A 66 5.16 -5.18 -2.28
N HIS A 67 6.42 -5.52 -1.96
CA HIS A 67 6.74 -6.91 -1.60
C HIS A 67 6.46 -7.24 -0.14
N SER A 68 5.97 -6.27 0.63
CA SER A 68 5.63 -6.50 2.04
C SER A 68 4.17 -6.88 2.24
N VAL A 69 3.37 -6.77 1.20
CA VAL A 69 1.94 -7.04 1.27
C VAL A 69 1.51 -7.85 0.07
N GLU A 70 0.37 -8.48 0.18
CA GLU A 70 -0.22 -9.15 -0.97
C GLU A 70 -1.72 -8.89 -0.99
N LYS A 71 -2.26 -8.85 -2.19
CA LYS A 71 -3.68 -8.61 -2.38
C LYS A 71 -4.47 -9.81 -1.90
N ILE A 72 -5.54 -9.54 -1.18
CA ILE A 72 -6.44 -10.58 -0.70
C ILE A 72 -7.40 -10.97 -1.82
#